data_ea4822b0d8544f3acc8d8f22434edd59
#
_entry.id   ea4822b0d8544f3acc8d8f22434edd59
#
_cell.length_a   1.000
_cell.length_b   1.000
_cell.length_c   1.000
_cell.angle_alpha   90.00
_cell.angle_beta   90.00
_cell.angle_gamma   90.00
#
_symmetry.space_group_name_H-M   'P 1'
#
loop_
_entity.id
_entity.type
_entity.pdbx_description
1 polymer ?
#
loop_
_entity_poly.entity_id
_entity_poly.type
_entity_poly.pdbx_seq_one_letter_code
_entity_poly.pdbx_strand_id
1 'polypeptide(L)'
;MVPGSRVSNLADDLHAALTAARKSKNKDRTQLLGTVLAALKNRELEQNRAPTDEDVLEVLQKGVKTRRESVEQYVKGGREDLADQERAEIKIIEEYLPPAADPEEIRAAVRAAIAGGATDIGKVMGRVVPQFKGRADGKVIQQIVR
;
A
#
# COMPACT_ATOMS: atom_id res chain seq x y z
N MET A 1 22.50 19.72 2.51
CA MET A 1 21.87 19.23 2.44
C MET A 1 21.55 18.67 2.31
N VAL A 2 21.60 18.54 2.68
CA VAL A 2 21.11 17.96 2.78
C VAL A 2 20.67 17.48 2.54
N PRO A 3 20.91 17.38 2.71
CA PRO A 3 20.41 16.78 2.56
C PRO A 3 19.74 16.22 2.63
N GLY A 4 19.83 16.19 2.74
CA GLY A 4 19.10 15.45 2.92
C GLY A 4 18.38 15.45 3.28
N SER A 5 19.07 15.84 3.63
CA SER A 5 18.07 15.84 4.19
C SER A 5 17.12 15.79 3.43
N ARG A 6 17.56 15.70 2.84
CA ARG A 6 16.39 15.59 2.09
C ARG A 6 16.08 14.14 1.82
N VAL A 7 15.14 13.70 2.50
CA VAL A 7 14.59 12.40 2.20
C VAL A 7 13.62 12.59 1.05
N SER A 8 13.79 11.86 -0.03
CA SER A 8 12.81 11.85 -1.11
C SER A 8 11.48 11.40 -0.55
N ASN A 9 10.41 12.08 -0.87
CA ASN A 9 9.12 11.59 -0.48
C ASN A 9 8.64 10.56 -1.50
N LEU A 10 7.69 9.73 -1.10
CA LEU A 10 7.19 8.65 -1.96
C LEU A 10 6.51 9.16 -3.21
N ALA A 11 5.84 10.32 -3.14
CA ALA A 11 5.20 10.90 -4.31
C ALA A 11 6.24 11.25 -5.38
N ASP A 12 7.35 11.84 -4.98
CA ASP A 12 8.45 12.17 -5.89
C ASP A 12 9.05 10.90 -6.49
N ASP A 13 9.20 9.86 -5.69
CA ASP A 13 9.72 8.58 -6.17
C ASP A 13 8.82 7.99 -7.25
N LEU A 14 7.50 8.07 -7.08
CA LEU A 14 6.55 7.58 -8.06
C LEU A 14 6.60 8.40 -9.36
N HIS A 15 6.74 9.72 -9.26
CA HIS A 15 6.90 10.57 -10.44
C HIS A 15 8.17 10.24 -11.20
N ALA A 16 9.28 10.03 -10.49
CA ALA A 16 10.55 9.62 -11.09
C ALA A 16 10.43 8.25 -11.77
N ALA A 17 9.73 7.32 -11.12
CA ALA A 17 9.51 5.99 -11.67
C ALA A 17 8.68 6.05 -12.96
N LEU A 18 7.67 6.92 -13.01
CA LEU A 18 6.86 7.10 -14.22
C LEU A 18 7.73 7.66 -15.36
N THR A 19 8.54 8.65 -15.07
CA THR A 19 9.46 9.21 -16.07
C THR A 19 10.41 8.14 -16.61
N ALA A 20 10.98 7.33 -15.73
CA ALA A 20 11.87 6.24 -16.13
C ALA A 20 11.14 5.20 -16.98
N ALA A 21 9.90 4.85 -16.62
CA ALA A 21 9.11 3.90 -17.38
C ALA A 21 8.82 4.42 -18.80
N ARG A 22 8.53 5.70 -18.93
CA ARG A 22 8.30 6.32 -20.24
C ARG A 22 9.56 6.28 -21.10
N LYS A 23 10.70 6.58 -20.51
CA LYS A 23 11.98 6.57 -21.22
C LYS A 23 12.34 5.18 -21.70
N SER A 24 12.08 4.16 -20.89
CA SER A 24 12.36 2.76 -21.25
C SER A 24 11.27 2.15 -22.14
N LYS A 25 10.21 2.90 -22.43
CA LYS A 25 9.08 2.45 -23.25
C LYS A 25 8.36 1.26 -22.65
N ASN A 26 8.36 1.16 -21.33
CA ASN A 26 7.62 0.13 -20.61
C ASN A 26 6.16 0.59 -20.48
N LYS A 27 5.31 0.16 -21.42
CA LYS A 27 3.93 0.63 -21.50
C LYS A 27 3.09 0.25 -20.29
N ASP A 28 3.23 -0.98 -19.84
CA ASP A 28 2.41 -1.48 -18.72
C ASP A 28 2.73 -0.71 -17.45
N ARG A 29 4.02 -0.53 -17.16
CA ARG A 29 4.45 0.21 -15.98
C ARG A 29 4.08 1.69 -16.08
N THR A 30 4.20 2.26 -17.27
CA THR A 30 3.83 3.66 -17.51
C THR A 30 2.35 3.88 -17.24
N GLN A 31 1.50 2.98 -17.76
CA GLN A 31 0.05 3.09 -17.58
C GLN A 31 -0.33 2.92 -16.11
N LEU A 32 0.24 1.92 -15.45
CA LEU A 32 -0.07 1.65 -14.05
C LEU A 32 0.35 2.82 -13.16
N LEU A 33 1.57 3.30 -13.31
CA LEU A 33 2.05 4.42 -12.50
C LEU A 33 1.25 5.68 -12.76
N GLY A 34 0.84 5.90 -14.01
CA GLY A 34 -0.06 7.01 -14.35
C GLY A 34 -1.39 6.92 -13.61
N THR A 35 -1.96 5.72 -13.52
CA THR A 35 -3.21 5.50 -12.80
C THR A 35 -3.04 5.77 -11.30
N VAL A 36 -1.94 5.30 -10.72
CA VAL A 36 -1.65 5.53 -9.30
C VAL A 36 -1.49 7.02 -9.03
N LEU A 37 -0.74 7.72 -9.87
CA LEU A 37 -0.53 9.15 -9.69
C LEU A 37 -1.81 9.97 -9.89
N ALA A 38 -2.69 9.51 -10.79
CA ALA A 38 -4.00 10.15 -10.97
C ALA A 38 -4.85 10.00 -9.69
N ALA A 39 -4.83 8.83 -9.07
CA ALA A 39 -5.54 8.62 -7.81
C ALA A 39 -4.98 9.50 -6.70
N LEU A 40 -3.66 9.65 -6.67
CA LEU A 40 -3.00 10.50 -5.69
C LEU A 40 -3.34 11.97 -5.92
N LYS A 41 -3.42 12.39 -7.17
CA LYS A 41 -3.80 13.76 -7.53
C LYS A 41 -5.24 14.05 -7.09
N ASN A 42 -6.15 13.11 -7.30
CA ASN A 42 -7.53 13.26 -6.85
C ASN A 42 -7.58 13.43 -5.32
N ARG A 43 -6.78 12.66 -4.60
CA ARG A 43 -6.71 12.77 -3.14
C ARG A 43 -6.18 14.13 -2.71
N GLU A 44 -5.15 14.63 -3.40
CA GLU A 44 -4.61 15.96 -3.16
C GLU A 44 -5.68 17.04 -3.31
N LEU A 45 -6.48 16.94 -4.39
CA LEU A 45 -7.55 17.91 -4.64
C LEU A 45 -8.64 17.83 -3.57
N GLU A 46 -9.01 16.62 -3.13
CA GLU A 46 -10.01 16.44 -2.08
C GLU A 46 -9.55 17.01 -0.75
N GLN A 47 -8.29 16.81 -0.42
CA GLN A 47 -7.72 17.26 0.85
C GLN A 47 -7.26 18.72 0.82
N ASN A 48 -7.12 19.26 -0.37
CA ASN A 48 -6.63 20.62 -0.57
C ASN A 48 -5.24 20.84 0.05
N ARG A 49 -4.40 19.80 -0.04
CA ARG A 49 -3.01 19.85 0.42
C ARG A 49 -2.17 18.83 -0.34
N ALA A 50 -0.85 19.03 -0.33
CA ALA A 50 0.07 18.10 -0.97
C ALA A 50 -0.01 16.72 -0.28
N PRO A 51 0.16 15.63 -1.05
CA PRO A 51 0.11 14.29 -0.47
C PRO A 51 1.30 14.02 0.44
N THR A 52 1.04 13.35 1.55
CA THR A 52 2.08 12.86 2.45
C THR A 52 2.48 11.45 2.01
N ASP A 53 3.58 10.93 2.56
CA ASP A 53 3.97 9.54 2.33
C ASP A 53 2.86 8.60 2.78
N GLU A 54 2.17 8.92 3.86
CA GLU A 54 1.05 8.14 4.36
C GLU A 54 -0.08 8.08 3.33
N ASP A 55 -0.38 9.21 2.69
CA ASP A 55 -1.38 9.24 1.61
C ASP A 55 -0.97 8.34 0.45
N VAL A 56 0.30 8.34 0.10
CA VAL A 56 0.82 7.49 -0.98
C VAL A 56 0.65 6.02 -0.61
N LEU A 57 1.02 5.64 0.61
CA LEU A 57 0.89 4.25 1.06
C LEU A 57 -0.57 3.80 1.04
N GLU A 58 -1.50 4.65 1.44
CA GLU A 58 -2.93 4.32 1.41
C GLU A 58 -3.43 4.13 -0.02
N VAL A 59 -3.02 4.98 -0.95
CA VAL A 59 -3.39 4.84 -2.36
C VAL A 59 -2.84 3.54 -2.93
N LEU A 60 -1.60 3.22 -2.64
CA LEU A 60 -0.97 1.98 -3.11
C LEU A 60 -1.65 0.74 -2.53
N GLN A 61 -1.93 0.74 -1.24
CA GLN A 61 -2.62 -0.37 -0.59
C GLN A 61 -4.02 -0.58 -1.14
N LYS A 62 -4.75 0.50 -1.35
CA LYS A 62 -6.08 0.42 -1.95
C LYS A 62 -6.00 -0.13 -3.36
N GLY A 63 -4.96 0.27 -4.11
CA GLY A 63 -4.72 -0.23 -5.46
C GLY A 63 -4.51 -1.74 -5.47
N VAL A 64 -3.74 -2.26 -4.51
CA VAL A 64 -3.52 -3.71 -4.38
C VAL A 64 -4.82 -4.42 -4.02
N LYS A 65 -5.54 -3.89 -3.04
CA LYS A 65 -6.80 -4.50 -2.58
C LYS A 65 -7.81 -4.61 -3.72
N THR A 66 -8.01 -3.52 -4.45
CA THR A 66 -8.95 -3.48 -5.57
C THR A 66 -8.58 -4.51 -6.63
N ARG A 67 -7.28 -4.61 -6.94
CA ARG A 67 -6.82 -5.58 -7.94
C ARG A 67 -6.94 -7.01 -7.47
N ARG A 68 -6.74 -7.28 -6.20
CA ARG A 68 -6.97 -8.63 -5.64
C ARG A 68 -8.44 -9.03 -5.78
N GLU A 69 -9.34 -8.11 -5.53
CA GLU A 69 -10.77 -8.35 -5.72
C GLU A 69 -11.07 -8.65 -7.19
N SER A 70 -10.44 -7.91 -8.09
CA SER A 70 -10.59 -8.16 -9.54
C SER A 70 -10.06 -9.54 -9.92
N VAL A 71 -8.91 -9.95 -9.37
CA VAL A 71 -8.36 -11.28 -9.61
C VAL A 71 -9.37 -12.35 -9.23
N GLU A 72 -9.99 -12.23 -8.06
CA GLU A 72 -11.00 -13.19 -7.61
C GLU A 72 -12.18 -13.28 -8.60
N GLN A 73 -12.65 -12.13 -9.07
CA GLN A 73 -13.76 -12.10 -10.00
C GLN A 73 -13.38 -12.71 -11.35
N TYR A 74 -12.19 -12.40 -11.86
CA TYR A 74 -11.74 -12.96 -13.13
C TYR A 74 -11.53 -14.47 -13.04
N VAL A 75 -10.98 -14.97 -11.94
CA VAL A 75 -10.80 -16.40 -11.73
C VAL A 75 -12.17 -17.09 -11.72
N LYS A 76 -13.14 -16.55 -11.01
CA LYS A 76 -14.49 -17.08 -10.96
C LYS A 76 -15.15 -17.10 -12.34
N GLY A 77 -14.84 -16.10 -13.15
CA GLY A 77 -15.38 -15.98 -14.51
C GLY A 77 -14.60 -16.76 -15.57
N GLY A 78 -13.56 -17.50 -15.16
CA GLY A 78 -12.75 -18.27 -16.10
C GLY A 78 -11.81 -17.43 -16.95
N ARG A 79 -11.51 -16.21 -16.53
CA ARG A 79 -10.65 -15.30 -17.29
C ARG A 79 -9.27 -15.19 -16.62
N GLU A 80 -8.51 -16.29 -16.65
CA GLU A 80 -7.16 -16.31 -16.08
C GLU A 80 -6.22 -15.30 -16.75
N ASP A 81 -6.42 -15.01 -18.03
CA ASP A 81 -5.65 -14.02 -18.77
C ASP A 81 -5.75 -12.63 -18.09
N LEU A 82 -6.98 -12.24 -17.74
CA LEU A 82 -7.22 -10.96 -17.08
C LEU A 82 -6.75 -10.99 -15.63
N ALA A 83 -6.91 -12.13 -14.96
CA ALA A 83 -6.41 -12.29 -13.59
C ALA A 83 -4.89 -12.13 -13.55
N ASP A 84 -4.18 -12.71 -14.50
CA ASP A 84 -2.71 -12.61 -14.57
C ASP A 84 -2.26 -11.19 -14.81
N GLN A 85 -2.99 -10.43 -15.60
CA GLN A 85 -2.70 -9.02 -15.85
C GLN A 85 -2.79 -8.22 -14.53
N GLU A 86 -3.86 -8.47 -13.77
CA GLU A 86 -4.03 -7.80 -12.46
C GLU A 86 -2.93 -8.21 -11.49
N ARG A 87 -2.54 -9.47 -11.47
CA ARG A 87 -1.46 -9.95 -10.62
C ARG A 87 -0.13 -9.27 -10.95
N ALA A 88 0.13 -9.05 -12.23
CA ALA A 88 1.34 -8.35 -12.66
C ALA A 88 1.34 -6.91 -12.17
N GLU A 89 0.19 -6.24 -12.22
CA GLU A 89 0.05 -4.87 -11.71
C GLU A 89 0.25 -4.81 -10.19
N ILE A 90 -0.26 -5.80 -9.47
CA ILE A 90 -0.04 -5.90 -8.02
C ILE A 90 1.45 -5.96 -7.71
N LYS A 91 2.19 -6.78 -8.44
CA LYS A 91 3.63 -6.90 -8.22
C LYS A 91 4.36 -5.57 -8.41
N ILE A 92 3.95 -4.79 -9.40
CA ILE A 92 4.56 -3.49 -9.63
C ILE A 92 4.28 -2.55 -8.46
N ILE A 93 3.03 -2.51 -8.01
CA ILE A 93 2.65 -1.66 -6.87
C ILE A 93 3.43 -2.06 -5.62
N GLU A 94 3.58 -3.36 -5.38
CA GLU A 94 4.28 -3.85 -4.19
C GLU A 94 5.73 -3.44 -4.14
N GLU A 95 6.35 -3.12 -5.28
CA GLU A 95 7.72 -2.60 -5.30
C GLU A 95 7.85 -1.28 -4.55
N TYR A 96 6.76 -0.53 -4.44
CA TYR A 96 6.75 0.79 -3.79
C TYR A 96 6.16 0.76 -2.39
N LEU A 97 5.72 -0.40 -1.93
CA LEU A 97 5.23 -0.58 -0.57
C LEU A 97 6.35 -1.13 0.32
N PRO A 98 6.33 -0.81 1.62
CA PRO A 98 7.26 -1.45 2.54
C PRO A 98 7.04 -2.97 2.52
N PRO A 99 8.08 -3.77 2.86
CA PRO A 99 7.88 -5.21 2.97
C PRO A 99 6.71 -5.53 3.88
N ALA A 100 5.94 -6.55 3.50
CA ALA A 100 4.80 -6.98 4.31
C ALA A 100 5.29 -7.39 5.71
N ALA A 101 4.48 -7.07 6.72
CA ALA A 101 4.83 -7.41 8.09
C ALA A 101 4.76 -8.92 8.30
N ASP A 102 5.76 -9.47 9.00
CA ASP A 102 5.76 -10.85 9.43
C ASP A 102 4.66 -11.01 10.49
N PRO A 103 3.85 -12.09 10.45
CA PRO A 103 2.86 -12.33 11.50
C PRO A 103 3.45 -12.29 12.91
N GLU A 104 4.70 -12.73 13.09
CA GLU A 104 5.34 -12.67 14.41
C GLU A 104 5.60 -11.24 14.87
N GLU A 105 5.93 -10.33 13.96
CA GLU A 105 6.06 -8.92 14.32
C GLU A 105 4.74 -8.37 14.84
N ILE A 106 3.65 -8.75 14.18
CA ILE A 106 2.31 -8.32 14.57
C ILE A 106 1.94 -8.89 15.92
N ARG A 107 2.21 -10.19 16.14
CA ARG A 107 1.95 -10.83 17.43
C ARG A 107 2.72 -10.17 18.56
N ALA A 108 3.98 -9.84 18.31
CA ALA A 108 4.79 -9.15 19.31
C ALA A 108 4.21 -7.79 19.67
N ALA A 109 3.74 -7.04 18.66
CA ALA A 109 3.12 -5.73 18.89
C ALA A 109 1.82 -5.87 19.66
N VAL A 110 1.03 -6.90 19.37
CA VAL A 110 -0.21 -7.19 20.09
C VAL A 110 0.09 -7.50 21.57
N ARG A 111 1.08 -8.34 21.82
CA ARG A 111 1.48 -8.66 23.20
C ARG A 111 1.93 -7.42 23.96
N ALA A 112 2.70 -6.57 23.30
CA ALA A 112 3.16 -5.31 23.91
C ALA A 112 2.00 -4.39 24.23
N ALA A 113 0.99 -4.30 23.35
CA ALA A 113 -0.18 -3.49 23.59
C ALA A 113 -0.98 -4.02 24.78
N ILE A 114 -1.14 -5.33 24.88
CA ILE A 114 -1.85 -5.94 26.00
C ILE A 114 -1.09 -5.69 27.30
N ALA A 115 0.23 -5.90 27.30
CA ALA A 115 1.07 -5.65 28.47
C ALA A 115 1.04 -4.17 28.89
N GLY A 116 0.82 -3.28 27.93
CA GLY A 116 0.73 -1.83 28.19
C GLY A 116 -0.66 -1.37 28.63
N GLY A 117 -1.58 -2.30 28.87
CA GLY A 117 -2.90 -1.98 29.42
C GLY A 117 -4.07 -2.00 28.46
N ALA A 118 -3.88 -2.39 27.20
CA ALA A 118 -4.99 -2.52 26.28
C ALA A 118 -5.83 -3.74 26.69
N THR A 119 -7.09 -3.50 27.02
CA THR A 119 -7.94 -4.54 27.64
C THR A 119 -9.00 -5.10 26.71
N ASP A 120 -9.20 -4.51 25.55
CA ASP A 120 -10.16 -5.01 24.57
C ASP A 120 -9.60 -4.92 23.17
N ILE A 121 -10.28 -5.58 22.22
CA ILE A 121 -9.85 -5.63 20.83
C ILE A 121 -9.71 -4.22 20.23
N GLY A 122 -10.65 -3.33 20.52
CA GLY A 122 -10.62 -1.96 20.00
C GLY A 122 -9.38 -1.21 20.42
N LYS A 123 -8.99 -1.32 21.68
CA LYS A 123 -7.78 -0.66 22.20
C LYS A 123 -6.52 -1.28 21.64
N VAL A 124 -6.48 -2.61 21.53
CA VAL A 124 -5.33 -3.30 20.93
C VAL A 124 -5.16 -2.87 19.49
N MET A 125 -6.24 -2.90 18.70
CA MET A 125 -6.21 -2.48 17.30
C MET A 125 -5.76 -1.03 17.18
N GLY A 126 -6.25 -0.15 18.03
CA GLY A 126 -5.88 1.27 18.01
C GLY A 126 -4.39 1.51 18.22
N ARG A 127 -3.71 0.61 18.95
CA ARG A 127 -2.27 0.72 19.20
C ARG A 127 -1.44 0.02 18.15
N VAL A 128 -1.93 -1.10 17.61
CA VAL A 128 -1.16 -1.96 16.71
C VAL A 128 -1.27 -1.51 15.26
N VAL A 129 -2.47 -1.18 14.79
CA VAL A 129 -2.69 -0.83 13.37
C VAL A 129 -1.75 0.28 12.88
N PRO A 130 -1.57 1.40 13.61
CA PRO A 130 -0.68 2.46 13.13
C PRO A 130 0.77 2.02 12.95
N GLN A 131 1.24 1.03 13.71
CA GLN A 131 2.62 0.54 13.62
C GLN A 131 2.89 -0.19 12.31
N PHE A 132 1.86 -0.73 11.68
CA PHE A 132 2.00 -1.54 10.47
C PHE A 132 1.37 -0.89 9.24
N LYS A 133 1.16 0.41 9.29
CA LYS A 133 0.57 1.13 8.16
C LYS A 133 1.44 0.95 6.92
N GLY A 134 0.83 0.50 5.83
CA GLY A 134 1.55 0.17 4.61
C GLY A 134 2.17 -1.23 4.59
N ARG A 135 2.22 -1.92 5.73
CA ARG A 135 2.87 -3.24 5.85
C ARG A 135 1.89 -4.38 6.16
N ALA A 136 0.72 -4.05 6.69
CA ALA A 136 -0.31 -5.05 6.96
C ALA A 136 -1.68 -4.40 6.90
N ASP A 137 -2.65 -5.16 6.39
CA ASP A 137 -4.05 -4.74 6.35
C ASP A 137 -4.65 -4.91 7.75
N GLY A 138 -5.56 -4.02 8.12
CA GLY A 138 -6.26 -4.12 9.39
C GLY A 138 -6.96 -5.45 9.60
N LYS A 139 -7.47 -6.08 8.53
CA LYS A 139 -8.08 -7.41 8.62
C LYS A 139 -7.09 -8.47 9.06
N VAL A 140 -5.86 -8.42 8.54
CA VAL A 140 -4.81 -9.37 8.91
C VAL A 140 -4.47 -9.20 10.39
N ILE A 141 -4.33 -7.95 10.83
CA ILE A 141 -4.03 -7.67 12.22
C ILE A 141 -5.16 -8.16 13.13
N GLN A 142 -6.40 -7.91 12.74
CA GLN A 142 -7.57 -8.33 13.49
C GLN A 142 -7.62 -9.84 13.67
N GLN A 143 -7.28 -10.60 12.63
CA GLN A 143 -7.24 -12.06 12.71
C GLN A 143 -6.19 -12.53 13.72
N ILE A 144 -5.06 -11.84 13.78
CA ILE A 144 -3.98 -12.21 14.71
C ILE A 144 -4.34 -11.82 16.15
N VAL A 145 -5.03 -10.70 16.35
CA VAL A 145 -5.46 -10.24 17.67
C VAL A 145 -6.42 -11.23 18.30
N ARG A 146 -7.24 -11.88 17.52
CA ARG A 146 -8.14 -12.91 18.01
C ARG A 146 -7.36 -14.18 18.31
#